data_35ab6073f7b5fe738919499f0f5e4877
#
_entry.id   35ab6073f7b5fe738919499f0f5e4877
#
_cell.length_a   1.000
_cell.length_b   1.000
_cell.length_c   1.000
_cell.angle_alpha   90.00
_cell.angle_beta   90.00
_cell.angle_gamma   90.00
#
_symmetry.space_group_name_H-M   'P 1'
#
loop_
_entity.id
_entity.type
_entity.pdbx_description
1 polymer ?
#
loop_
_entity_poly.entity_id
_entity_poly.type
_entity_poly.pdbx_seq_one_letter_code
_entity_poly.pdbx_strand_id
1 'polypeptide(L)'
;MTVAERTIQTFLQQEGVELVPVHRDECDRFGLELSTQPDWEVVAEHLFPHATAVLWSPANTIDGFVPNVVVLVGKLSRSVHPESLLDCGFGDSRALPGWVEIGHDRDPFRALPAVSIAGRYDCDGRLLFARTRYVVVHHIVDQYLIQVTVTVPDSLRQKLSCAADELIEDMRIGRR
;
A
#
# COMPACT_ATOMS: atom_id res chain seq x y z
N MET A 1 -6.11 -7.10 -28.58
CA MET A 1 -5.82 -5.80 -27.95
C MET A 1 -6.16 -5.95 -26.47
N THR A 2 -5.15 -6.02 -25.62
CA THR A 2 -5.37 -6.03 -24.16
C THR A 2 -5.79 -4.61 -23.78
N VAL A 3 -7.00 -4.45 -23.28
CA VAL A 3 -7.46 -3.19 -22.70
C VAL A 3 -6.52 -2.91 -21.52
N ALA A 4 -5.79 -1.80 -21.55
CA ALA A 4 -4.96 -1.41 -20.43
C ALA A 4 -5.86 -1.31 -19.18
N GLU A 5 -5.48 -2.02 -18.13
CA GLU A 5 -6.23 -1.95 -16.89
C GLU A 5 -6.21 -0.53 -16.33
N ARG A 6 -7.34 -0.11 -15.79
CA ARG A 6 -7.52 1.22 -15.23
C ARG A 6 -6.75 1.33 -13.92
N THR A 7 -5.88 2.33 -13.79
CA THR A 7 -5.15 2.66 -12.56
C THR A 7 -5.97 3.59 -11.65
N ILE A 8 -5.61 3.68 -10.38
CA ILE A 8 -6.22 4.63 -9.43
C ILE A 8 -6.12 6.06 -9.96
N GLN A 9 -4.95 6.46 -10.46
CA GLN A 9 -4.75 7.80 -11.02
C GLN A 9 -5.70 8.06 -12.20
N THR A 10 -5.79 7.13 -13.14
CA THR A 10 -6.66 7.26 -14.32
C THR A 10 -8.14 7.33 -13.92
N PHE A 11 -8.54 6.51 -12.93
CA PHE A 11 -9.90 6.53 -12.38
C PHE A 11 -10.23 7.91 -11.79
N LEU A 12 -9.39 8.40 -10.89
CA LEU A 12 -9.62 9.67 -10.21
C LEU A 12 -9.66 10.86 -11.18
N GLN A 13 -8.78 10.86 -12.19
CA GLN A 13 -8.81 11.88 -13.25
C GLN A 13 -10.13 11.87 -14.05
N GLN A 14 -10.63 10.69 -14.41
CA GLN A 14 -11.90 10.55 -15.13
C GLN A 14 -13.09 10.97 -14.28
N GLU A 15 -13.04 10.71 -12.97
CA GLU A 15 -14.06 11.14 -12.03
C GLU A 15 -13.94 12.62 -11.62
N GLY A 16 -12.86 13.32 -12.00
CA GLY A 16 -12.60 14.69 -11.55
C GLY A 16 -12.40 14.77 -10.03
N VAL A 17 -11.73 13.78 -9.46
CA VAL A 17 -11.46 13.68 -8.01
C VAL A 17 -9.97 13.82 -7.78
N GLU A 18 -9.60 14.65 -6.82
CA GLU A 18 -8.23 14.80 -6.37
C GLU A 18 -7.96 13.89 -5.17
N LEU A 19 -6.78 13.29 -5.12
CA LEU A 19 -6.25 12.56 -3.98
C LEU A 19 -5.16 13.41 -3.32
N VAL A 20 -5.48 13.98 -2.18
CA VAL A 20 -4.58 14.86 -1.43
C VAL A 20 -3.81 14.02 -0.41
N PRO A 21 -2.47 13.99 -0.47
CA PRO A 21 -1.66 13.27 0.51
C PRO A 21 -1.96 13.70 1.94
N VAL A 22 -2.01 12.74 2.85
CA VAL A 22 -2.27 12.95 4.28
C VAL A 22 -1.01 12.61 5.06
N HIS A 23 -0.55 13.54 5.91
CA HIS A 23 0.59 13.33 6.78
C HIS A 23 0.21 12.49 8.00
N ARG A 24 1.22 11.92 8.65
CA ARG A 24 1.04 10.96 9.76
C ARG A 24 0.24 11.55 10.93
N ASP A 25 0.48 12.79 11.30
CA ASP A 25 -0.20 13.50 12.38
C ASP A 25 -1.72 13.66 12.12
N GLU A 26 -2.11 13.77 10.85
CA GLU A 26 -3.52 13.82 10.47
C GLU A 26 -4.21 12.45 10.55
N CYS A 27 -3.46 11.37 10.43
CA CYS A 27 -3.98 9.99 10.48
C CYS A 27 -4.49 9.61 11.88
N ASP A 28 -4.08 10.32 12.92
CA ASP A 28 -4.60 10.13 14.29
C ASP A 28 -6.11 10.37 14.37
N ARG A 29 -6.67 11.17 13.45
CA ARG A 29 -8.12 11.48 13.40
C ARG A 29 -8.98 10.24 13.18
N PHE A 30 -8.50 9.27 12.41
CA PHE A 30 -9.18 8.01 12.15
C PHE A 30 -8.45 6.80 12.75
N GLY A 31 -7.50 7.04 13.65
CA GLY A 31 -6.84 6.01 14.44
C GLY A 31 -5.98 5.04 13.62
N LEU A 32 -5.22 5.56 12.63
CA LEU A 32 -4.25 4.75 11.91
C LEU A 32 -3.03 4.51 12.79
N GLU A 33 -2.83 3.27 13.20
CA GLU A 33 -1.65 2.83 13.95
C GLU A 33 -0.92 1.74 13.17
N LEU A 34 0.39 1.89 13.07
CA LEU A 34 1.28 0.89 12.48
C LEU A 34 2.02 0.17 13.58
N SER A 35 2.01 -1.16 13.57
CA SER A 35 2.87 -1.95 14.44
C SER A 35 4.29 -2.00 13.88
N THR A 36 5.25 -2.22 14.77
CA THR A 36 6.63 -2.52 14.40
C THR A 36 6.92 -3.99 14.71
N GLN A 37 7.70 -4.63 13.86
CA GLN A 37 8.16 -6.00 14.05
C GLN A 37 9.67 -6.00 14.36
N PRO A 38 10.22 -7.05 14.99
CA PRO A 38 11.67 -7.19 15.13
C PRO A 38 12.37 -7.00 13.77
N ASP A 39 13.51 -6.32 13.77
CA ASP A 39 14.30 -5.98 12.57
C ASP A 39 13.66 -4.97 11.62
N TRP A 40 12.51 -4.38 11.97
CA TRP A 40 11.88 -3.32 11.22
C TRP A 40 11.91 -1.99 11.99
N GLU A 41 12.35 -0.94 11.33
CA GLU A 41 12.54 0.39 11.91
C GLU A 41 11.67 1.42 11.18
N VAL A 42 11.14 2.39 11.91
CA VAL A 42 10.42 3.52 11.32
C VAL A 42 11.43 4.50 10.75
N VAL A 43 11.25 4.84 9.49
CA VAL A 43 12.10 5.83 8.80
C VAL A 43 11.62 7.24 9.11
N ALA A 44 12.57 8.18 9.27
CA ALA A 44 12.24 9.58 9.52
C ALA A 44 11.47 10.20 8.34
N GLU A 45 10.40 10.91 8.61
CA GLU A 45 9.46 11.44 7.59
C GLU A 45 10.15 12.32 6.54
N HIS A 46 11.14 13.10 6.93
CA HIS A 46 11.82 14.01 6.00
C HIS A 46 12.59 13.29 4.88
N LEU A 47 12.89 11.99 5.04
CA LEU A 47 13.52 11.17 4.00
C LEU A 47 12.55 10.72 2.92
N PHE A 48 11.26 10.63 3.24
CA PHE A 48 10.20 10.22 2.32
C PHE A 48 8.98 11.14 2.44
N PRO A 49 9.08 12.41 2.00
CA PRO A 49 8.06 13.44 2.26
C PRO A 49 6.72 13.17 1.57
N HIS A 50 6.67 12.22 0.63
CA HIS A 50 5.44 11.84 -0.07
C HIS A 50 4.75 10.60 0.51
N ALA A 51 5.37 9.95 1.49
CA ALA A 51 4.81 8.81 2.20
C ALA A 51 4.25 9.24 3.56
N THR A 52 3.14 8.66 3.95
CA THR A 52 2.56 8.85 5.28
C THR A 52 3.44 8.19 6.34
N ALA A 53 3.98 7.02 6.03
CA ALA A 53 4.98 6.34 6.84
C ALA A 53 5.81 5.37 6.00
N VAL A 54 7.04 5.14 6.42
CA VAL A 54 7.91 4.11 5.85
C VAL A 54 8.54 3.32 6.99
N LEU A 55 8.52 1.99 6.87
CA LEU A 55 9.33 1.10 7.69
C LEU A 55 10.33 0.40 6.78
N TRP A 56 11.50 0.11 7.28
CA TRP A 56 12.51 -0.64 6.55
C TRP A 56 13.19 -1.68 7.44
N SER A 57 13.86 -2.64 6.81
CA SER A 57 14.60 -3.70 7.50
C SER A 57 16.06 -3.71 7.06
N PRO A 58 16.93 -2.83 7.63
CA PRO A 58 18.32 -2.69 7.22
C PRO A 58 19.13 -3.98 7.40
N ALA A 59 18.81 -4.77 8.43
CA ALA A 59 19.47 -6.06 8.70
C ALA A 59 19.28 -7.10 7.58
N ASN A 60 18.27 -6.89 6.71
CA ASN A 60 17.96 -7.78 5.59
C ASN A 60 18.28 -7.15 4.23
N THR A 61 19.19 -6.18 4.17
CA THR A 61 19.63 -5.56 2.92
C THR A 61 20.35 -6.58 2.01
N ILE A 62 19.92 -6.66 0.74
CA ILE A 62 20.59 -7.46 -0.29
C ILE A 62 20.82 -6.58 -1.52
N ASP A 63 22.05 -6.61 -2.07
CA ASP A 63 22.44 -5.90 -3.29
C ASP A 63 22.05 -4.41 -3.30
N GLY A 64 22.15 -3.78 -2.12
CA GLY A 64 21.80 -2.37 -1.92
C GLY A 64 20.30 -2.09 -1.85
N PHE A 65 19.44 -3.11 -1.92
CA PHE A 65 18.00 -2.97 -1.69
C PHE A 65 17.66 -3.27 -0.23
N VAL A 66 16.98 -2.34 0.42
CA VAL A 66 16.48 -2.49 1.80
C VAL A 66 15.01 -2.89 1.75
N PRO A 67 14.61 -4.07 2.28
CA PRO A 67 13.20 -4.43 2.43
C PRO A 67 12.43 -3.32 3.13
N ASN A 68 11.24 -2.98 2.61
CA ASN A 68 10.49 -1.85 3.12
C ASN A 68 8.98 -2.06 3.08
N VAL A 69 8.30 -1.27 3.92
CA VAL A 69 6.85 -1.08 3.91
C VAL A 69 6.59 0.40 3.70
N VAL A 70 5.86 0.73 2.67
CA VAL A 70 5.44 2.10 2.38
C VAL A 70 3.95 2.22 2.62
N VAL A 71 3.56 3.21 3.42
CA VAL A 71 2.17 3.57 3.68
C VAL A 71 1.89 4.91 3.05
N LEU A 72 0.91 4.93 2.16
CA LEU A 72 0.39 6.14 1.55
C LEU A 72 -1.06 6.31 2.00
N VAL A 73 -1.41 7.49 2.46
CA VAL A 73 -2.79 7.86 2.77
C VAL A 73 -3.14 9.09 1.96
N GLY A 74 -4.25 9.02 1.28
CA GLY A 74 -4.78 10.15 0.53
C GLY A 74 -6.24 10.42 0.89
N LYS A 75 -6.58 11.70 1.07
CA LYS A 75 -7.95 12.18 1.22
C LYS A 75 -8.52 12.47 -0.16
N LEU A 76 -9.69 11.94 -0.46
CA LEU A 76 -10.39 12.25 -1.70
C LEU A 76 -11.14 13.59 -1.58
N SER A 77 -11.05 14.43 -2.61
CA SER A 77 -11.74 15.74 -2.64
C SER A 77 -13.27 15.61 -2.64
N ARG A 78 -13.78 14.45 -3.08
CA ARG A 78 -15.17 14.01 -2.92
C ARG A 78 -15.23 12.49 -2.86
N SER A 79 -16.28 11.94 -2.26
CA SER A 79 -16.48 10.50 -2.19
C SER A 79 -16.76 9.89 -3.56
N VAL A 80 -16.23 8.70 -3.77
CA VAL A 80 -16.47 7.83 -4.91
C VAL A 80 -16.93 6.45 -4.41
N HIS A 81 -17.43 5.62 -5.32
CA HIS A 81 -17.81 4.25 -4.96
C HIS A 81 -16.57 3.43 -4.59
N PRO A 82 -16.48 2.89 -3.36
CA PRO A 82 -15.27 2.23 -2.87
C PRO A 82 -14.78 1.08 -3.77
N GLU A 83 -15.68 0.21 -4.21
CA GLU A 83 -15.32 -0.96 -5.04
C GLU A 83 -14.71 -0.53 -6.37
N SER A 84 -15.28 0.51 -7.02
CA SER A 84 -14.76 1.01 -8.29
C SER A 84 -13.35 1.60 -8.16
N LEU A 85 -13.06 2.25 -7.03
CA LEU A 85 -11.73 2.75 -6.72
C LEU A 85 -10.75 1.61 -6.43
N LEU A 86 -11.18 0.64 -5.61
CA LEU A 86 -10.35 -0.50 -5.20
C LEU A 86 -9.99 -1.41 -6.38
N ASP A 87 -10.89 -1.61 -7.34
CA ASP A 87 -10.62 -2.38 -8.56
C ASP A 87 -9.45 -1.82 -9.35
N CYS A 88 -9.26 -0.51 -9.31
CA CYS A 88 -8.16 0.16 -9.98
C CYS A 88 -6.80 -0.08 -9.29
N GLY A 89 -6.77 -0.47 -8.02
CA GLY A 89 -5.55 -0.83 -7.31
C GLY A 89 -4.83 -2.04 -7.91
N PHE A 90 -5.56 -2.97 -8.51
CA PHE A 90 -4.96 -4.07 -9.26
C PHE A 90 -4.20 -3.58 -10.49
N GLY A 91 -4.77 -2.59 -11.20
CA GLY A 91 -4.13 -1.99 -12.37
C GLY A 91 -2.81 -1.29 -12.04
N ASP A 92 -2.71 -0.65 -10.89
CA ASP A 92 -1.46 -0.02 -10.44
C ASP A 92 -0.32 -1.04 -10.29
N SER A 93 -0.59 -2.17 -9.64
CA SER A 93 0.41 -3.24 -9.47
C SER A 93 0.76 -3.91 -10.78
N ARG A 94 -0.23 -4.20 -11.63
CA ARG A 94 -0.05 -4.86 -12.93
C ARG A 94 0.67 -3.99 -13.96
N ALA A 95 0.73 -2.68 -13.73
CA ALA A 95 1.52 -1.74 -14.54
C ALA A 95 3.01 -1.76 -14.22
N LEU A 96 3.45 -2.44 -13.16
CA LEU A 96 4.88 -2.55 -12.82
C LEU A 96 5.64 -3.38 -13.88
N PRO A 97 6.90 -3.02 -14.17
CA PRO A 97 7.71 -3.71 -15.18
C PRO A 97 7.85 -5.21 -14.88
N GLY A 98 7.52 -6.06 -15.85
CA GLY A 98 7.67 -7.51 -15.70
C GLY A 98 6.80 -8.13 -14.62
N TRP A 99 5.67 -7.50 -14.28
CA TRP A 99 4.76 -8.01 -13.24
C TRP A 99 4.30 -9.43 -13.53
N VAL A 100 4.49 -10.30 -12.53
CA VAL A 100 3.96 -11.66 -12.51
C VAL A 100 3.12 -11.80 -11.25
N GLU A 101 1.81 -11.81 -11.42
CA GLU A 101 0.87 -11.94 -10.32
C GLU A 101 0.98 -13.31 -9.65
N ILE A 102 0.96 -13.32 -8.32
CA ILE A 102 0.96 -14.52 -7.50
C ILE A 102 -0.42 -14.77 -6.93
N GLY A 103 -1.15 -13.70 -6.62
CA GLY A 103 -2.51 -13.78 -6.13
C GLY A 103 -3.08 -12.41 -5.82
N HIS A 104 -4.40 -12.37 -5.70
CA HIS A 104 -5.15 -11.21 -5.24
C HIS A 104 -6.39 -11.67 -4.49
N ASP A 105 -6.93 -10.81 -3.64
CA ASP A 105 -8.18 -11.00 -2.94
C ASP A 105 -8.97 -9.69 -2.81
N ARG A 106 -10.25 -9.84 -2.39
CA ARG A 106 -11.18 -8.74 -2.10
C ARG A 106 -11.71 -8.84 -0.68
N ASP A 107 -10.93 -9.46 0.19
CA ASP A 107 -11.33 -9.67 1.57
C ASP A 107 -11.32 -8.33 2.31
N PRO A 108 -12.42 -7.99 3.01
CA PRO A 108 -12.47 -6.76 3.78
C PRO A 108 -11.40 -6.75 4.86
N PHE A 109 -10.79 -5.59 5.04
CA PHE A 109 -9.83 -5.37 6.13
C PHE A 109 -10.56 -4.79 7.34
N ARG A 110 -10.67 -5.57 8.43
CA ARG A 110 -11.38 -5.15 9.67
C ARG A 110 -12.77 -4.56 9.39
N ALA A 111 -13.53 -5.22 8.51
CA ALA A 111 -14.85 -4.78 8.02
C ALA A 111 -14.85 -3.51 7.14
N LEU A 112 -13.69 -3.01 6.73
CA LEU A 112 -13.57 -1.93 5.76
C LEU A 112 -13.44 -2.50 4.34
N PRO A 113 -13.97 -1.82 3.31
CA PRO A 113 -13.75 -2.21 1.93
C PRO A 113 -12.25 -2.24 1.62
N ALA A 114 -11.76 -3.35 1.11
CA ALA A 114 -10.35 -3.55 0.82
C ALA A 114 -10.11 -4.52 -0.33
N VAL A 115 -8.93 -4.42 -0.93
CA VAL A 115 -8.38 -5.41 -1.86
C VAL A 115 -6.90 -5.61 -1.59
N SER A 116 -6.39 -6.78 -1.97
CA SER A 116 -4.96 -7.09 -1.85
C SER A 116 -4.48 -7.73 -3.14
N ILE A 117 -3.25 -7.42 -3.53
CA ILE A 117 -2.57 -8.03 -4.68
C ILE A 117 -1.11 -8.29 -4.35
N ALA A 118 -0.62 -9.44 -4.76
CA ALA A 118 0.77 -9.84 -4.57
C ALA A 118 1.36 -10.35 -5.89
N GLY A 119 2.61 -10.01 -6.13
CA GLY A 119 3.30 -10.43 -7.33
C GLY A 119 4.79 -10.16 -7.27
N ARG A 120 5.47 -10.48 -8.36
CA ARG A 120 6.89 -10.19 -8.59
C ARG A 120 7.02 -9.21 -9.73
N TYR A 121 8.04 -8.37 -9.68
CA TYR A 121 8.35 -7.43 -10.75
C TYR A 121 9.85 -7.16 -10.82
N ASP A 122 10.30 -6.64 -11.96
CA ASP A 122 11.69 -6.23 -12.13
C ASP A 122 11.86 -4.74 -11.81
N CYS A 123 12.87 -4.44 -11.01
CA CYS A 123 13.26 -3.07 -10.70
C CYS A 123 14.78 -2.94 -10.78
N ASP A 124 15.27 -2.26 -11.82
CA ASP A 124 16.69 -2.06 -12.06
C ASP A 124 17.50 -3.38 -12.09
N GLY A 125 16.95 -4.41 -12.74
CA GLY A 125 17.55 -5.73 -12.84
C GLY A 125 17.48 -6.57 -11.55
N ARG A 126 16.70 -6.13 -10.58
CA ARG A 126 16.41 -6.90 -9.34
C ARG A 126 15.00 -7.46 -9.40
N LEU A 127 14.88 -8.75 -9.13
CA LEU A 127 13.57 -9.37 -8.97
C LEU A 127 13.05 -9.11 -7.55
N LEU A 128 11.99 -8.32 -7.46
CA LEU A 128 11.34 -7.96 -6.21
C LEU A 128 9.99 -8.65 -6.08
N PHE A 129 9.62 -8.99 -4.86
CA PHE A 129 8.26 -9.35 -4.48
C PHE A 129 7.58 -8.14 -3.84
N ALA A 130 6.37 -7.84 -4.26
CA ALA A 130 5.53 -6.84 -3.63
C ALA A 130 4.17 -7.42 -3.24
N ARG A 131 3.67 -6.97 -2.09
CA ARG A 131 2.28 -7.17 -1.67
C ARG A 131 1.69 -5.81 -1.31
N THR A 132 0.61 -5.45 -1.97
CA THR A 132 -0.08 -4.19 -1.74
C THR A 132 -1.50 -4.46 -1.26
N ARG A 133 -1.90 -3.77 -0.21
CA ARG A 133 -3.29 -3.71 0.26
C ARG A 133 -3.79 -2.28 0.11
N TYR A 134 -4.98 -2.15 -0.46
CA TYR A 134 -5.73 -0.91 -0.55
C TYR A 134 -6.95 -1.01 0.37
N VAL A 135 -7.20 0.04 1.15
CA VAL A 135 -8.34 0.12 2.08
C VAL A 135 -9.03 1.46 1.90
N VAL A 136 -10.35 1.46 1.80
CA VAL A 136 -11.15 2.69 1.78
C VAL A 136 -11.74 2.93 3.15
N VAL A 137 -11.51 4.11 3.70
CA VAL A 137 -11.99 4.54 5.02
C VAL A 137 -12.94 5.72 4.86
N HIS A 138 -14.09 5.64 5.51
CA HIS A 138 -14.98 6.79 5.68
C HIS A 138 -14.85 7.31 7.12
N HIS A 139 -14.54 8.58 7.27
CA HIS A 139 -14.50 9.24 8.56
C HIS A 139 -15.32 10.54 8.51
N ILE A 140 -16.45 10.56 9.24
CA ILE A 140 -17.44 11.63 9.23
C ILE A 140 -17.99 11.83 7.81
N VAL A 141 -17.52 12.85 7.10
CA VAL A 141 -17.92 13.19 5.72
C VAL A 141 -16.81 12.93 4.71
N ASP A 142 -15.63 12.64 5.17
CA ASP A 142 -14.43 12.47 4.36
C ASP A 142 -14.20 11.01 3.99
N GLN A 143 -13.64 10.79 2.82
CA GLN A 143 -13.21 9.46 2.35
C GLN A 143 -11.70 9.46 2.12
N TYR A 144 -11.06 8.41 2.58
CA TYR A 144 -9.62 8.20 2.48
C TYR A 144 -9.30 6.90 1.76
N LEU A 145 -8.25 6.92 0.96
CA LEU A 145 -7.62 5.72 0.42
C LEU A 145 -6.32 5.50 1.17
N ILE A 146 -6.17 4.31 1.74
CA ILE A 146 -4.93 3.84 2.37
C ILE A 146 -4.33 2.79 1.45
N GLN A 147 -3.06 2.95 1.11
CA GLN A 147 -2.26 1.96 0.40
C GLN A 147 -1.10 1.55 1.28
N VAL A 148 -0.95 0.25 1.51
CA VAL A 148 0.19 -0.32 2.22
C VAL A 148 0.88 -1.29 1.29
N THR A 149 2.14 -1.02 0.96
CA THR A 149 2.95 -1.88 0.09
C THR A 149 4.17 -2.38 0.83
N VAL A 150 4.29 -3.69 0.95
CA VAL A 150 5.52 -4.37 1.38
C VAL A 150 6.31 -4.73 0.14
N THR A 151 7.60 -4.39 0.13
CA THR A 151 8.53 -4.76 -0.94
C THR A 151 9.77 -5.43 -0.36
N VAL A 152 10.07 -6.62 -0.85
CA VAL A 152 11.25 -7.39 -0.44
C VAL A 152 11.94 -8.00 -1.68
N PRO A 153 13.26 -8.26 -1.66
CA PRO A 153 13.88 -9.10 -2.66
C PRO A 153 13.19 -10.47 -2.74
N ASP A 154 12.92 -10.98 -3.95
CA ASP A 154 12.22 -12.26 -4.12
C ASP A 154 12.95 -13.43 -3.43
N SER A 155 14.29 -13.35 -3.36
CA SER A 155 15.14 -14.32 -2.61
C SER A 155 14.86 -14.33 -1.10
N LEU A 156 14.36 -13.24 -0.52
CA LEU A 156 14.01 -13.13 0.91
C LEU A 156 12.51 -13.34 1.17
N ARG A 157 11.72 -13.56 0.13
CA ARG A 157 10.27 -13.67 0.24
C ARG A 157 9.84 -14.67 1.31
N GLN A 158 10.39 -15.89 1.29
CA GLN A 158 10.02 -16.92 2.27
C GLN A 158 10.41 -16.53 3.71
N LYS A 159 11.55 -15.87 3.87
CA LYS A 159 12.05 -15.44 5.19
C LYS A 159 11.24 -14.30 5.78
N LEU A 160 10.83 -13.35 4.94
CA LEU A 160 10.20 -12.10 5.40
C LEU A 160 8.68 -12.07 5.22
N SER A 161 8.07 -13.08 4.56
CA SER A 161 6.63 -13.05 4.28
C SER A 161 5.78 -12.95 5.54
N CYS A 162 6.06 -13.74 6.58
CA CYS A 162 5.28 -13.68 7.82
C CYS A 162 5.35 -12.29 8.47
N ALA A 163 6.56 -11.74 8.65
CA ALA A 163 6.72 -10.40 9.24
C ALA A 163 6.07 -9.31 8.38
N ALA A 164 6.16 -9.43 7.06
CA ALA A 164 5.54 -8.52 6.12
C ALA A 164 4.00 -8.58 6.18
N ASP A 165 3.46 -9.80 6.26
CA ASP A 165 2.02 -10.01 6.41
C ASP A 165 1.52 -9.47 7.75
N GLU A 166 2.24 -9.74 8.85
CA GLU A 166 1.93 -9.21 10.17
C GLU A 166 1.93 -7.67 10.20
N LEU A 167 2.88 -7.01 9.54
CA LEU A 167 2.91 -5.55 9.44
C LEU A 167 1.65 -4.97 8.79
N ILE A 168 1.10 -5.65 7.78
CA ILE A 168 -0.15 -5.26 7.14
C ILE A 168 -1.35 -5.60 8.02
N GLU A 169 -1.41 -6.84 8.56
CA GLU A 169 -2.57 -7.33 9.31
C GLU A 169 -2.71 -6.67 10.68
N ASP A 170 -1.60 -6.29 11.32
CA ASP A 170 -1.57 -5.61 12.61
C ASP A 170 -1.85 -4.11 12.51
N MET A 171 -1.87 -3.56 11.29
CA MET A 171 -2.29 -2.18 11.07
C MET A 171 -3.69 -1.98 11.67
N ARG A 172 -3.85 -0.96 12.49
CA ARG A 172 -5.14 -0.61 13.08
C ARG A 172 -5.71 0.61 12.38
N ILE A 173 -6.99 0.54 12.08
CA ILE A 173 -7.78 1.63 11.54
C ILE A 173 -9.07 1.63 12.35
N GLY A 174 -9.35 2.69 13.08
CA GLY A 174 -10.58 2.74 13.88
C GLY A 174 -10.58 3.87 14.88
N ARG A 175 -11.76 4.18 15.41
CA ARG A 175 -11.91 5.17 16.47
C ARG A 175 -11.27 4.64 17.77
N ARG A 176 -10.50 5.48 18.43
CA ARG A 176 -10.31 5.35 19.88
C ARG A 176 -11.61 5.58 20.58
#